data_80fa42ee11a6dce0a989922e4a59f366
#
_entry.id   80fa42ee11a6dce0a989922e4a59f366
#
_cell.length_a   1.000
_cell.length_b   1.000
_cell.length_c   1.000
_cell.angle_alpha   90.00
_cell.angle_beta   90.00
_cell.angle_gamma   90.00
#
_symmetry.space_group_name_H-M   'P 1'
#
loop_
_entity.id
_entity.type
_entity.pdbx_description
1 polymer ?
#
loop_
_entity_poly.entity_id
_entity_poly.type
_entity_poly.pdbx_seq_one_letter_code
_entity_poly.pdbx_strand_id
1 'polypeptide(L)'
;MATITGTITQNGEVVGAGWTLVHGDSGDGIKTTDSNGQFTWDDVADTFKAVLTYVILDPSGTTKTGGAGRLIVAGNSHTFEA
;
A
#
# COMPACT_ATOMS: atom_id res chain seq x y z
N MET A 1 1.44 15.19 12.87
CA MET A 1 0.98 14.34 11.74
C MET A 1 1.90 13.17 11.58
N ALA A 2 1.35 12.01 11.30
CA ALA A 2 2.13 10.79 11.18
C ALA A 2 2.24 10.37 9.71
N THR A 3 3.18 9.48 9.43
CA THR A 3 3.35 8.85 8.11
C THR A 3 3.14 7.36 8.27
N ILE A 4 2.45 6.75 7.31
CA ILE A 4 2.34 5.31 7.21
C ILE A 4 3.13 4.88 5.96
N THR A 5 4.05 3.93 6.13
CA THR A 5 4.84 3.41 5.02
C THR A 5 4.29 2.05 4.62
N GLY A 6 4.05 1.88 3.33
CA GLY A 6 3.64 0.61 2.76
C GLY A 6 4.75 0.00 1.91
N THR A 7 4.88 -1.31 1.96
CA THR A 7 5.81 -2.07 1.12
C THR A 7 5.04 -3.19 0.46
N ILE A 8 5.18 -3.35 -0.86
CA ILE A 8 4.56 -4.46 -1.58
C ILE A 8 5.59 -5.55 -1.78
N THR A 9 5.19 -6.79 -1.47
CA THR A 9 6.02 -7.98 -1.69
C THR A 9 5.29 -8.95 -2.59
N GLN A 10 6.05 -9.81 -3.25
CA GLN A 10 5.51 -10.94 -4.02
C GLN A 10 6.38 -12.14 -3.74
N ASN A 11 5.77 -13.23 -3.29
CA ASN A 11 6.48 -14.45 -2.88
C ASN A 11 7.54 -14.17 -1.80
N GLY A 12 7.25 -13.24 -0.90
CA GLY A 12 8.15 -12.87 0.19
C GLY A 12 9.26 -11.90 -0.18
N GLU A 13 9.33 -11.46 -1.44
CA GLU A 13 10.36 -10.53 -1.91
C GLU A 13 9.75 -9.17 -2.23
N VAL A 14 10.49 -8.11 -1.90
CA VAL A 14 10.08 -6.73 -2.19
C VAL A 14 10.06 -6.51 -3.70
N VAL A 15 8.98 -5.93 -4.21
CA VAL A 15 8.84 -5.61 -5.64
C VAL A 15 9.60 -4.32 -5.99
N GLY A 16 9.74 -4.05 -7.28
CA GLY A 16 10.31 -2.80 -7.77
C GLY A 16 9.26 -1.70 -7.92
N ALA A 17 9.59 -0.69 -8.73
CA ALA A 17 8.70 0.43 -8.99
C ALA A 17 7.52 0.04 -9.89
N GLY A 18 6.46 0.84 -9.82
CA GLY A 18 5.33 0.73 -10.73
C GLY A 18 4.20 -0.18 -10.29
N TRP A 19 4.32 -0.84 -9.15
CA TRP A 19 3.21 -1.60 -8.56
C TRP A 19 2.22 -0.64 -7.92
N THR A 20 0.95 -0.95 -8.00
CA THR A 20 -0.11 -0.06 -7.54
C THR A 20 -0.96 -0.74 -6.49
N LEU A 21 -1.21 -0.04 -5.39
CA LEU A 21 -2.18 -0.45 -4.38
C LEU A 21 -3.36 0.51 -4.46
N VAL A 22 -4.56 -0.03 -4.65
CA VAL A 22 -5.78 0.74 -4.81
C VAL A 22 -6.72 0.44 -3.65
N HIS A 23 -7.08 1.47 -2.89
CA HIS A 23 -8.05 1.35 -1.80
C HIS A 23 -9.14 2.43 -1.85
N GLY A 24 -9.13 3.23 -2.91
CA GLY A 24 -10.12 4.28 -3.15
C GLY A 24 -10.10 4.70 -4.61
N ASP A 25 -10.87 5.70 -4.96
CA ASP A 25 -11.11 6.07 -6.35
C ASP A 25 -10.00 6.94 -6.95
N SER A 26 -9.30 7.71 -6.13
CA SER A 26 -8.27 8.64 -6.62
C SER A 26 -7.45 9.19 -5.45
N GLY A 27 -6.41 9.94 -5.79
CA GLY A 27 -5.57 10.61 -4.81
C GLY A 27 -4.91 9.63 -3.84
N ASP A 28 -5.12 9.81 -2.55
CA ASP A 28 -4.53 8.93 -1.53
C ASP A 28 -5.09 7.50 -1.57
N GLY A 29 -6.16 7.26 -2.32
CA GLY A 29 -6.71 5.93 -2.53
C GLY A 29 -5.94 5.09 -3.54
N ILE A 30 -4.96 5.66 -4.24
CA ILE A 30 -4.13 4.97 -5.22
C ILE A 30 -2.68 5.29 -4.90
N LYS A 31 -1.89 4.25 -4.56
CA LYS A 31 -0.47 4.40 -4.25
C LYS A 31 0.36 3.58 -5.22
N THR A 32 1.47 4.15 -5.68
CA THR A 32 2.39 3.48 -6.60
C THR A 32 3.75 3.35 -5.94
N THR A 33 4.36 2.16 -6.05
CA THR A 33 5.65 1.89 -5.43
C THR A 33 6.79 2.62 -6.13
N ASP A 34 7.80 2.99 -5.34
CA ASP A 34 9.09 3.47 -5.83
C ASP A 34 10.02 2.29 -6.14
N SER A 35 11.29 2.60 -6.46
CA SER A 35 12.27 1.55 -6.81
C SER A 35 12.56 0.59 -5.65
N ASN A 36 12.18 0.93 -4.42
CA ASN A 36 12.33 0.09 -3.24
C ASN A 36 11.04 -0.67 -2.91
N GLY A 37 10.04 -0.61 -3.78
CA GLY A 37 8.76 -1.27 -3.55
C GLY A 37 7.91 -0.63 -2.47
N GLN A 38 8.14 0.65 -2.19
CA GLN A 38 7.51 1.37 -1.07
C GLN A 38 6.68 2.55 -1.54
N PHE A 39 5.70 2.91 -0.71
CA PHE A 39 4.91 4.12 -0.84
C PHE A 39 4.54 4.63 0.55
N THR A 40 4.05 5.87 0.64
CA THR A 40 3.69 6.45 1.93
C THR A 40 2.33 7.12 1.87
N TRP A 41 1.64 7.12 3.02
CA TRP A 41 0.55 8.05 3.30
C TRP A 41 1.10 9.10 4.27
N ASP A 42 1.13 10.35 3.83
CA ASP A 42 1.62 11.47 4.64
C ASP A 42 0.46 12.20 5.32
N ASP A 43 0.78 12.97 6.36
CA ASP A 43 -0.18 13.82 7.07
C ASP A 43 -1.38 13.05 7.62
N VAL A 44 -1.11 11.85 8.10
CA VAL A 44 -2.14 11.00 8.73
C VAL A 44 -2.31 11.43 10.18
N ALA A 45 -3.55 11.41 10.68
CA ALA A 45 -3.79 11.71 12.09
C ALA A 45 -3.00 10.74 12.98
N ASP A 46 -2.41 11.26 14.06
CA ASP A 46 -1.56 10.45 14.95
C ASP A 46 -2.30 9.28 15.58
N THR A 47 -3.62 9.38 15.66
CA THR A 47 -4.48 8.33 16.24
C THR A 47 -5.11 7.42 15.18
N PHE A 48 -4.72 7.57 13.91
CA PHE A 48 -5.33 6.79 12.83
C PHE A 48 -5.11 5.30 13.03
N LYS A 49 -6.20 4.54 12.90
CA LYS A 49 -6.18 3.09 12.99
C LYS A 49 -7.42 2.57 12.26
N ALA A 50 -7.24 1.83 11.19
CA ALA A 50 -8.36 1.31 10.41
C ALA A 50 -7.97 0.07 9.64
N VAL A 51 -8.95 -0.75 9.29
CA VAL A 51 -8.76 -1.87 8.36
C VAL A 51 -8.91 -1.33 6.95
N LEU A 52 -7.87 -1.52 6.14
CA LEU A 52 -7.83 -1.12 4.75
C LEU A 52 -8.15 -2.31 3.87
N THR A 53 -9.17 -2.18 3.01
CA THR A 53 -9.44 -3.17 1.96
C THR A 53 -8.81 -2.67 0.67
N TYR A 54 -8.02 -3.49 0.02
CA TYR A 54 -7.20 -3.04 -1.10
C TYR A 54 -7.09 -4.06 -2.22
N VAL A 55 -6.65 -3.58 -3.38
CA VAL A 55 -6.32 -4.39 -4.57
C VAL A 55 -4.90 -4.02 -4.96
N ILE A 56 -4.08 -5.01 -5.31
CA ILE A 56 -2.71 -4.79 -5.80
C ILE A 56 -2.65 -5.16 -7.26
N LEU A 57 -2.09 -4.25 -8.08
CA LEU A 57 -1.85 -4.46 -9.50
C LEU A 57 -0.35 -4.38 -9.78
N ASP A 58 0.12 -5.21 -10.71
CA ASP A 58 1.52 -5.14 -11.17
C ASP A 58 1.72 -3.96 -12.13
N PRO A 59 2.95 -3.68 -12.58
CA PRO A 59 3.20 -2.55 -13.50
C PRO A 59 2.46 -2.63 -14.83
N SER A 60 2.02 -3.81 -15.24
CA SER A 60 1.23 -3.98 -16.47
C SER A 60 -0.26 -3.72 -16.23
N GLY A 61 -0.68 -3.50 -14.99
CA GLY A 61 -2.07 -3.29 -14.63
C GLY A 61 -2.85 -4.57 -14.34
N THR A 62 -2.16 -5.70 -14.25
CA THR A 62 -2.80 -6.99 -13.94
C THR A 62 -3.01 -7.11 -12.43
N THR A 63 -4.23 -7.45 -12.02
CA THR A 63 -4.56 -7.64 -10.61
C THR A 63 -3.83 -8.87 -10.06
N LYS A 64 -3.07 -8.70 -8.99
CA LYS A 64 -2.35 -9.77 -8.29
C LYS A 64 -3.04 -10.18 -7.00
N THR A 65 -3.61 -9.22 -6.28
CA THR A 65 -4.36 -9.48 -5.05
C THR A 65 -5.59 -8.58 -5.08
N GLY A 66 -6.75 -9.13 -4.84
CA GLY A 66 -7.99 -8.37 -4.83
C GLY A 66 -8.80 -8.60 -3.56
N GLY A 67 -9.31 -7.52 -2.98
CA GLY A 67 -10.22 -7.58 -1.84
C GLY A 67 -9.60 -7.99 -0.52
N ALA A 68 -8.28 -7.98 -0.41
CA ALA A 68 -7.61 -8.28 0.86
C ALA A 68 -7.80 -7.14 1.86
N GLY A 69 -7.75 -7.47 3.16
CA GLY A 69 -7.87 -6.50 4.23
C GLY A 69 -6.64 -6.51 5.13
N ARG A 70 -6.26 -5.34 5.64
CA ARG A 70 -5.15 -5.21 6.57
C ARG A 70 -5.38 -4.06 7.53
N LEU A 71 -5.11 -4.29 8.81
CA LEU A 71 -5.13 -3.22 9.81
C LEU A 71 -3.90 -2.33 9.61
N ILE A 72 -4.11 -1.03 9.45
CA ILE A 72 -3.03 -0.05 9.37
C ILE A 72 -3.13 0.95 10.52
N VAL A 73 -1.98 1.34 11.04
CA VAL A 73 -1.85 2.19 12.22
C VAL A 73 -0.85 3.31 11.94
N ALA A 74 -1.19 4.53 12.34
CA ALA A 74 -0.34 5.69 12.14
C ALA A 74 1.06 5.47 12.72
N GLY A 75 2.08 5.91 11.98
CA GLY A 75 3.48 5.83 12.40
C GLY A 75 4.14 4.47 12.17
N ASN A 76 3.40 3.48 11.67
CA ASN A 76 3.92 2.14 11.45
C ASN A 76 4.22 1.88 9.99
N SER A 77 5.02 0.83 9.75
CA SER A 77 5.25 0.30 8.40
C SER A 77 4.46 -1.00 8.25
N HIS A 78 3.88 -1.18 7.07
CA HIS A 78 3.07 -2.35 6.77
C HIS A 78 3.50 -3.00 5.47
N THR A 79 3.45 -4.33 5.43
CA THR A 79 3.76 -5.11 4.23
C THR A 79 2.47 -5.62 3.62
N PHE A 80 2.36 -5.46 2.30
CA PHE A 80 1.21 -5.91 1.52
C PHE A 80 1.70 -6.96 0.53
N GLU A 81 1.29 -8.22 0.73
CA GLU A 81 1.71 -9.31 -0.14
C GLU A 81 0.82 -9.41 -1.38
N ALA A 82 1.45 -9.44 -2.53
CA ALA A 82 0.75 -9.57 -3.81
C ALA A 82 0.52 -11.03 -4.21
#